data_c6ee61faf36cb66167a8e671a79a98ad
#
_entry.id   c6ee61faf36cb66167a8e671a79a98ad
#
_cell.length_a   1.000
_cell.length_b   1.000
_cell.length_c   1.000
_cell.angle_alpha   90.00
_cell.angle_beta   90.00
_cell.angle_gamma   90.00
#
_symmetry.space_group_name_H-M   'P 1'
#
loop_
_entity.id
_entity.type
_entity.pdbx_description
1 polymer ?
#
loop_
_entity_poly.entity_id
_entity_poly.type
_entity_poly.pdbx_seq_one_letter_code
_entity_poly.pdbx_strand_id
1 'polypeptide(L)'
;NSHLIKCIDTAAALGVETVGTFVGRDWNKPVRENLAMAKDVFAPLVRHADSKGVKIIIENCVMEGWHPDGYPGNLAYSPELWEWMFNLGLYLNYDPSHLVWMGIDPIEAVKPYIDRIPHAQAKDIQVNASQRNFYGYPGKSVVRENPWDVGWWRYRVPGLGDVDWRRLIDAMYEGGFTGTLSV
;
A
#
# COMPACT_ATOMS: atom_id res chain seq x y z
N ASN A 1 -11.31 11.90 10.75
CA ASN A 1 -11.93 12.33 9.48
C ASN A 1 -11.80 13.85 9.23
N SER A 2 -11.94 14.70 10.26
CA SER A 2 -11.82 16.17 10.09
C SER A 2 -10.46 16.62 9.54
N HIS A 3 -9.38 15.93 9.90
CA HIS A 3 -8.05 16.22 9.36
C HIS A 3 -7.98 15.88 7.86
N LEU A 4 -8.45 14.72 7.46
CA LEU A 4 -8.41 14.30 6.04
C LEU A 4 -9.28 15.20 5.15
N ILE A 5 -10.43 15.68 5.66
CA ILE A 5 -11.25 16.68 4.97
C ILE A 5 -10.44 17.95 4.72
N LYS A 6 -9.72 18.45 5.72
CA LYS A 6 -8.85 19.63 5.55
C LYS A 6 -7.74 19.40 4.53
N CYS A 7 -7.13 18.18 4.51
CA CYS A 7 -6.13 17.85 3.51
C CYS A 7 -6.72 17.87 2.10
N ILE A 8 -7.92 17.32 1.92
CA ILE A 8 -8.63 17.31 0.63
C ILE A 8 -8.96 18.73 0.18
N ASP A 9 -9.49 19.57 1.06
CA ASP A 9 -9.82 20.97 0.75
C ASP A 9 -8.55 21.78 0.40
N THR A 10 -7.45 21.54 1.12
CA THR A 10 -6.16 22.18 0.85
C THR A 10 -5.58 21.71 -0.48
N ALA A 11 -5.63 20.41 -0.77
CA ALA A 11 -5.17 19.86 -2.05
C ALA A 11 -5.94 20.49 -3.22
N ALA A 12 -7.26 20.55 -3.13
CA ALA A 12 -8.10 21.21 -4.13
C ALA A 12 -7.74 22.69 -4.33
N ALA A 13 -7.54 23.43 -3.24
CA ALA A 13 -7.17 24.85 -3.30
C ALA A 13 -5.79 25.08 -3.94
N LEU A 14 -4.88 24.11 -3.84
CA LEU A 14 -3.53 24.15 -4.43
C LEU A 14 -3.46 23.53 -5.83
N GLY A 15 -4.57 23.01 -6.36
CA GLY A 15 -4.58 22.29 -7.65
C GLY A 15 -3.88 20.92 -7.60
N VAL A 16 -3.77 20.32 -6.41
CA VAL A 16 -3.22 18.97 -6.22
C VAL A 16 -4.34 17.94 -6.32
N GLU A 17 -4.19 16.96 -7.20
CA GLU A 17 -5.24 16.00 -7.55
C GLU A 17 -5.31 14.78 -6.61
N THR A 18 -4.36 14.60 -5.71
CA THR A 18 -4.30 13.40 -4.85
C THR A 18 -4.03 13.73 -3.40
N VAL A 19 -4.63 12.94 -2.50
CA VAL A 19 -4.32 12.94 -1.06
C VAL A 19 -4.05 11.51 -0.62
N GLY A 20 -2.83 11.25 -0.14
CA GLY A 20 -2.39 9.94 0.33
C GLY A 20 -2.76 9.68 1.79
N THR A 21 -3.19 8.46 2.08
CA THR A 21 -3.45 7.98 3.45
C THR A 21 -3.37 6.46 3.54
N PHE A 22 -3.57 5.92 4.75
CA PHE A 22 -3.75 4.50 5.02
C PHE A 22 -5.19 4.23 5.45
N VAL A 23 -5.66 3.00 5.25
CA VAL A 23 -6.95 2.57 5.81
C VAL A 23 -6.79 2.19 7.28
N GLY A 24 -5.64 1.57 7.62
CA GLY A 24 -5.41 1.01 8.94
C GLY A 24 -6.17 -0.30 9.16
N ARG A 25 -6.12 -0.81 10.38
CA ARG A 25 -6.81 -2.02 10.80
C ARG A 25 -6.94 -2.08 12.32
N ASP A 26 -8.10 -2.45 12.81
CA ASP A 26 -8.28 -2.93 14.19
C ASP A 26 -7.96 -4.43 14.23
N TRP A 27 -6.80 -4.79 14.78
CA TRP A 27 -6.35 -6.18 14.84
C TRP A 27 -7.17 -7.07 15.77
N ASN A 28 -7.99 -6.48 16.65
CA ASN A 28 -8.91 -7.24 17.50
C ASN A 28 -10.15 -7.72 16.74
N LYS A 29 -10.29 -7.33 15.48
CA LYS A 29 -11.43 -7.65 14.63
C LYS A 29 -11.00 -8.40 13.37
N PRO A 30 -11.83 -9.31 12.88
CA PRO A 30 -11.58 -9.95 11.58
C PRO A 30 -11.64 -8.93 10.44
N VAL A 31 -11.00 -9.26 9.31
CA VAL A 31 -10.93 -8.38 8.13
C VAL A 31 -12.32 -7.92 7.71
N ARG A 32 -13.32 -8.81 7.67
CA ARG A 32 -14.70 -8.48 7.27
C ARG A 32 -15.32 -7.35 8.09
N GLU A 33 -15.09 -7.31 9.39
CA GLU A 33 -15.60 -6.24 10.25
C GLU A 33 -14.83 -4.94 10.03
N ASN A 34 -13.52 -5.04 9.81
CA ASN A 34 -12.70 -3.90 9.44
C ASN A 34 -13.15 -3.26 8.11
N LEU A 35 -13.52 -4.07 7.12
CA LEU A 35 -14.04 -3.56 5.85
C LEU A 35 -15.35 -2.78 6.04
N ALA A 36 -16.26 -3.26 6.89
CA ALA A 36 -17.49 -2.52 7.20
C ALA A 36 -17.18 -1.17 7.86
N MET A 37 -16.30 -1.14 8.85
CA MET A 37 -15.85 0.10 9.51
C MET A 37 -15.16 1.05 8.52
N ALA A 38 -14.29 0.54 7.65
CA ALA A 38 -13.60 1.33 6.65
C ALA A 38 -14.58 1.96 5.64
N LYS A 39 -15.63 1.23 5.23
CA LYS A 39 -16.68 1.75 4.38
C LYS A 39 -17.40 2.96 5.02
N ASP A 40 -17.77 2.84 6.29
CA ASP A 40 -18.47 3.92 7.01
C ASP A 40 -17.59 5.19 7.14
N VAL A 41 -16.28 5.00 7.26
CA VAL A 41 -15.32 6.11 7.34
C VAL A 41 -15.04 6.71 5.96
N PHE A 42 -14.73 5.89 4.96
CA PHE A 42 -14.22 6.38 3.67
C PHE A 42 -15.32 6.78 2.68
N ALA A 43 -16.50 6.19 2.72
CA ALA A 43 -17.56 6.57 1.77
C ALA A 43 -17.92 8.06 1.80
N PRO A 44 -18.10 8.72 2.95
CA PRO A 44 -18.32 10.17 2.98
C PRO A 44 -17.08 10.97 2.55
N LEU A 45 -15.87 10.50 2.84
CA LEU A 45 -14.61 11.17 2.46
C LEU A 45 -14.41 11.12 0.94
N VAL A 46 -14.69 9.98 0.31
CA VAL A 46 -14.64 9.82 -1.16
C VAL A 46 -15.62 10.78 -1.83
N ARG A 47 -16.88 10.82 -1.39
CA ARG A 47 -17.86 11.79 -1.95
C ARG A 47 -17.39 13.24 -1.81
N HIS A 48 -16.77 13.60 -0.68
CA HIS A 48 -16.22 14.94 -0.50
C HIS A 48 -15.04 15.19 -1.46
N ALA A 49 -14.11 14.25 -1.57
CA ALA A 49 -12.96 14.35 -2.46
C ALA A 49 -13.39 14.46 -3.94
N ASP A 50 -14.34 13.62 -4.38
CA ASP A 50 -14.89 13.67 -5.74
C ASP A 50 -15.52 15.04 -6.05
N SER A 51 -16.25 15.63 -5.10
CA SER A 51 -16.84 16.97 -5.26
C SER A 51 -15.80 18.08 -5.44
N LYS A 52 -14.56 17.82 -5.08
CA LYS A 52 -13.39 18.71 -5.18
C LYS A 52 -12.44 18.39 -6.32
N GLY A 53 -12.69 17.30 -7.07
CA GLY A 53 -11.77 16.78 -8.08
C GLY A 53 -10.49 16.18 -7.52
N VAL A 54 -10.52 15.72 -6.26
CA VAL A 54 -9.36 15.12 -5.57
C VAL A 54 -9.57 13.62 -5.40
N LYS A 55 -8.54 12.82 -5.67
CA LYS A 55 -8.51 11.37 -5.46
C LYS A 55 -7.88 11.03 -4.11
N ILE A 56 -8.53 10.18 -3.34
CA ILE A 56 -7.91 9.60 -2.13
C ILE A 56 -7.13 8.36 -2.57
N ILE A 57 -5.81 8.37 -2.35
CA ILE A 57 -4.92 7.25 -2.68
C ILE A 57 -4.48 6.54 -1.41
N ILE A 58 -4.59 5.21 -1.39
CA ILE A 58 -4.23 4.36 -0.26
C ILE A 58 -2.91 3.65 -0.55
N GLU A 59 -1.94 3.78 0.34
CA GLU A 59 -0.70 3.03 0.21
C GLU A 59 -0.90 1.55 0.58
N ASN A 60 -0.32 0.65 -0.19
CA ASN A 60 -0.38 -0.80 0.05
C ASN A 60 0.66 -1.29 1.06
N CYS A 61 1.22 -0.41 1.87
CA CYS A 61 2.06 -0.80 3.00
C CYS A 61 1.31 -1.76 3.94
N VAL A 62 1.95 -2.86 4.29
CA VAL A 62 1.36 -3.89 5.17
C VAL A 62 1.29 -3.40 6.62
N MET A 63 2.17 -2.46 7.01
CA MET A 63 2.27 -1.87 8.35
C MET A 63 2.48 -2.94 9.44
N GLU A 64 3.38 -3.87 9.19
CA GLU A 64 3.68 -5.01 10.04
C GLU A 64 4.16 -4.63 11.46
N GLY A 65 4.84 -3.49 11.59
CA GLY A 65 5.31 -2.98 12.88
C GLY A 65 4.23 -2.39 13.78
N TRP A 66 3.01 -2.25 13.28
CA TRP A 66 1.89 -1.69 14.03
C TRP A 66 1.07 -2.76 14.77
N HIS A 67 1.38 -4.03 14.53
CA HIS A 67 0.76 -5.15 15.22
C HIS A 67 1.78 -5.82 16.16
N PRO A 68 1.44 -6.11 17.43
CA PRO A 68 2.38 -6.70 18.40
C PRO A 68 2.96 -8.04 17.97
N ASP A 69 2.20 -8.85 17.23
CA ASP A 69 2.61 -10.17 16.78
C ASP A 69 2.89 -10.24 15.27
N GLY A 70 3.16 -9.09 14.65
CA GLY A 70 3.45 -9.00 13.22
C GLY A 70 2.39 -8.19 12.49
N TYR A 71 1.63 -8.73 11.58
CA TYR A 71 0.87 -8.00 10.60
C TYR A 71 -0.46 -8.69 10.23
N PRO A 72 -1.24 -8.10 9.32
CA PRO A 72 -1.15 -6.75 8.74
C PRO A 72 -1.79 -5.70 9.64
N GLY A 73 -1.17 -4.52 9.71
CA GLY A 73 -1.71 -3.35 10.41
C GLY A 73 -2.52 -2.41 9.51
N ASN A 74 -2.56 -2.68 8.20
CA ASN A 74 -3.32 -1.95 7.18
C ASN A 74 -4.11 -2.94 6.34
N LEU A 75 -5.26 -2.50 5.81
CA LEU A 75 -6.13 -3.36 4.97
C LEU A 75 -5.67 -3.43 3.51
N ALA A 76 -4.86 -2.49 3.02
CA ALA A 76 -4.48 -2.42 1.60
C ALA A 76 -3.36 -3.38 1.18
N TYR A 77 -3.20 -4.54 1.81
CA TYR A 77 -2.03 -5.40 1.64
C TYR A 77 -2.12 -6.42 0.49
N SER A 78 -3.24 -6.53 -0.20
CA SER A 78 -3.40 -7.48 -1.31
C SER A 78 -4.32 -6.96 -2.41
N PRO A 79 -4.18 -7.46 -3.66
CA PRO A 79 -5.09 -7.10 -4.77
C PRO A 79 -6.57 -7.35 -4.48
N GLU A 80 -6.94 -8.42 -3.78
CA GLU A 80 -8.32 -8.67 -3.35
C GLU A 80 -8.90 -7.48 -2.56
N LEU A 81 -8.12 -6.94 -1.65
CA LEU A 81 -8.53 -5.80 -0.83
C LEU A 81 -8.47 -4.48 -1.60
N TRP A 82 -7.60 -4.37 -2.60
CA TRP A 82 -7.61 -3.21 -3.50
C TRP A 82 -8.89 -3.15 -4.32
N GLU A 83 -9.37 -4.25 -4.87
CA GLU A 83 -10.65 -4.29 -5.61
C GLU A 83 -11.82 -3.80 -4.74
N TRP A 84 -11.84 -4.22 -3.48
CA TRP A 84 -12.83 -3.73 -2.54
C TRP A 84 -12.73 -2.21 -2.33
N MET A 85 -11.51 -1.67 -2.22
CA MET A 85 -11.26 -0.22 -2.07
C MET A 85 -11.60 0.55 -3.34
N PHE A 86 -11.28 0.02 -4.50
CA PHE A 86 -11.64 0.62 -5.79
C PHE A 86 -13.15 0.71 -5.97
N ASN A 87 -13.91 -0.27 -5.50
CA ASN A 87 -15.36 -0.25 -5.49
C ASN A 87 -15.96 0.82 -4.55
N LEU A 88 -15.20 1.32 -3.59
CA LEU A 88 -15.56 2.49 -2.79
C LEU A 88 -15.21 3.83 -3.45
N GLY A 89 -14.45 3.83 -4.55
CA GLY A 89 -13.94 5.03 -5.21
C GLY A 89 -12.56 5.47 -4.73
N LEU A 90 -11.85 4.63 -3.99
CA LEU A 90 -10.45 4.87 -3.61
C LEU A 90 -9.51 4.51 -4.76
N TYR A 91 -8.29 5.01 -4.69
CA TYR A 91 -7.19 4.75 -5.63
C TYR A 91 -6.00 4.20 -4.87
N LEU A 92 -4.98 3.72 -5.60
CA LEU A 92 -3.79 3.13 -5.00
C LEU A 92 -2.58 4.07 -5.11
N ASN A 93 -1.87 4.24 -4.00
CA ASN A 93 -0.48 4.67 -3.98
C ASN A 93 0.36 3.39 -3.95
N TYR A 94 0.87 2.99 -5.13
CA TYR A 94 1.45 1.68 -5.33
C TYR A 94 2.91 1.62 -4.90
N ASP A 95 3.24 0.66 -4.03
CA ASP A 95 4.61 0.35 -3.61
C ASP A 95 4.91 -1.14 -3.88
N PRO A 96 5.76 -1.46 -4.87
CA PRO A 96 6.06 -2.85 -5.22
C PRO A 96 6.78 -3.62 -4.11
N SER A 97 7.55 -2.93 -3.27
CA SER A 97 8.39 -3.58 -2.27
C SER A 97 7.59 -4.38 -1.24
N HIS A 98 6.41 -3.90 -0.88
CA HIS A 98 5.54 -4.57 0.09
C HIS A 98 4.96 -5.89 -0.43
N LEU A 99 4.80 -6.04 -1.75
CA LEU A 99 4.27 -7.24 -2.36
C LEU A 99 5.29 -8.37 -2.41
N VAL A 100 6.55 -8.05 -2.69
CA VAL A 100 7.63 -9.05 -2.84
C VAL A 100 7.77 -9.90 -1.57
N TRP A 101 7.85 -9.28 -0.40
CA TRP A 101 7.99 -10.05 0.83
C TRP A 101 6.69 -10.72 1.27
N MET A 102 5.54 -10.25 0.81
CA MET A 102 4.26 -10.94 0.98
C MET A 102 4.12 -12.16 0.06
N GLY A 103 5.09 -12.39 -0.84
CA GLY A 103 5.03 -13.48 -1.82
C GLY A 103 4.10 -13.21 -2.99
N ILE A 104 3.75 -11.95 -3.22
CA ILE A 104 2.93 -11.50 -4.35
C ILE A 104 3.86 -10.94 -5.43
N ASP A 105 3.74 -11.40 -6.67
CA ASP A 105 4.45 -10.82 -7.80
C ASP A 105 3.96 -9.39 -8.04
N PRO A 106 4.80 -8.36 -7.83
CA PRO A 106 4.38 -6.98 -7.94
C PRO A 106 3.97 -6.61 -9.37
N ILE A 107 4.55 -7.25 -10.38
CA ILE A 107 4.28 -6.95 -11.78
C ILE A 107 2.92 -7.53 -12.19
N GLU A 108 2.67 -8.78 -11.87
CA GLU A 108 1.37 -9.39 -12.18
C GLU A 108 0.23 -8.76 -11.37
N ALA A 109 0.50 -8.37 -10.12
CA ALA A 109 -0.48 -7.72 -9.26
C ALA A 109 -0.90 -6.34 -9.76
N VAL A 110 -0.01 -5.57 -10.39
CA VAL A 110 -0.29 -4.19 -10.80
C VAL A 110 -1.02 -4.08 -12.14
N LYS A 111 -0.76 -5.00 -13.07
CA LYS A 111 -1.26 -4.94 -14.45
C LYS A 111 -2.76 -4.66 -14.59
N PRO A 112 -3.66 -5.30 -13.83
CA PRO A 112 -5.10 -5.07 -13.97
C PRO A 112 -5.58 -3.70 -13.47
N TYR A 113 -4.74 -2.94 -12.75
CA TYR A 113 -5.18 -1.77 -11.98
C TYR A 113 -4.40 -0.49 -12.28
N ILE A 114 -3.65 -0.45 -13.37
CA ILE A 114 -2.78 0.70 -13.70
C ILE A 114 -3.57 2.00 -13.80
N ASP A 115 -4.78 1.97 -14.28
CA ASP A 115 -5.71 3.10 -14.33
C ASP A 115 -6.18 3.59 -12.94
N ARG A 116 -5.96 2.80 -11.91
CA ARG A 116 -6.27 3.11 -10.50
C ARG A 116 -5.08 3.61 -9.69
N ILE A 117 -3.92 3.81 -10.34
CA ILE A 117 -2.66 4.17 -9.70
C ILE A 117 -2.21 5.56 -10.18
N PRO A 118 -2.66 6.66 -9.56
CA PRO A 118 -2.15 7.98 -9.89
C PRO A 118 -0.76 8.27 -9.32
N HIS A 119 -0.29 7.43 -8.38
CA HIS A 119 1.02 7.59 -7.75
C HIS A 119 1.63 6.21 -7.44
N ALA A 120 2.92 6.05 -7.72
CA ALA A 120 3.71 4.88 -7.35
C ALA A 120 5.01 5.28 -6.66
N GLN A 121 5.56 4.37 -5.87
CA GLN A 121 6.80 4.55 -5.12
C GLN A 121 7.89 3.65 -5.73
N ALA A 122 9.03 4.25 -6.09
CA ALA A 122 10.21 3.51 -6.49
C ALA A 122 10.98 3.07 -5.23
N LYS A 123 10.46 2.08 -4.55
CA LYS A 123 11.06 1.47 -3.36
C LYS A 123 11.32 -0.01 -3.61
N ASP A 124 12.54 -0.44 -3.34
CA ASP A 124 12.95 -1.81 -3.53
C ASP A 124 13.09 -2.56 -2.20
N ILE A 125 13.25 -3.86 -2.26
CA ILE A 125 13.38 -4.74 -1.11
C ILE A 125 14.27 -5.92 -1.43
N GLN A 126 15.07 -6.33 -0.46
CA GLN A 126 15.87 -7.54 -0.52
C GLN A 126 15.34 -8.59 0.44
N VAL A 127 15.05 -9.79 -0.07
CA VAL A 127 14.61 -10.94 0.70
C VAL A 127 15.77 -11.90 0.91
N ASN A 128 16.03 -12.28 2.15
CA ASN A 128 16.97 -13.34 2.49
C ASN A 128 16.20 -14.64 2.69
N ALA A 129 16.24 -15.52 1.71
CA ALA A 129 15.48 -16.79 1.71
C ALA A 129 15.89 -17.72 2.87
N SER A 130 17.18 -17.81 3.23
CA SER A 130 17.63 -18.65 4.33
C SER A 130 17.15 -18.14 5.69
N GLN A 131 17.16 -16.83 5.90
CA GLN A 131 16.63 -16.22 7.11
C GLN A 131 15.10 -16.34 7.17
N ARG A 132 14.40 -16.23 6.03
CA ARG A 132 12.96 -16.50 5.95
C ARG A 132 12.63 -17.94 6.32
N ASN A 133 13.44 -18.91 5.89
CA ASN A 133 13.26 -20.32 6.28
C ASN A 133 13.48 -20.56 7.78
N PHE A 134 14.30 -19.74 8.43
CA PHE A 134 14.54 -19.81 9.87
C PHE A 134 13.45 -19.13 10.70
N TYR A 135 13.04 -17.91 10.31
CA TYR A 135 12.07 -17.12 11.08
C TYR A 135 10.62 -17.31 10.66
N GLY A 136 10.36 -17.80 9.45
CA GLY A 136 9.02 -17.79 8.84
C GLY A 136 8.56 -16.40 8.42
N TYR A 137 7.37 -16.32 7.84
CA TYR A 137 6.79 -15.05 7.36
C TYR A 137 6.58 -13.99 8.45
N PRO A 138 6.15 -14.34 9.68
CA PRO A 138 5.99 -13.36 10.76
C PRO A 138 7.30 -12.71 11.21
N GLY A 139 8.44 -13.29 10.82
CA GLY A 139 9.77 -12.81 11.19
C GLY A 139 10.19 -13.19 12.61
N LYS A 140 11.19 -12.49 13.14
CA LYS A 140 11.72 -12.72 14.49
C LYS A 140 10.61 -12.60 15.53
N SER A 141 10.47 -13.64 16.36
CA SER A 141 9.44 -13.70 17.40
C SER A 141 10.00 -13.57 18.81
N VAL A 142 11.25 -13.97 19.03
CA VAL A 142 11.86 -14.03 20.37
C VAL A 142 12.60 -12.73 20.71
N VAL A 143 13.42 -12.22 19.80
CA VAL A 143 14.19 -10.99 20.02
C VAL A 143 14.07 -10.11 18.79
N ARG A 144 13.48 -8.92 18.93
CA ARG A 144 13.47 -7.85 17.93
C ARG A 144 14.14 -6.61 18.51
N GLU A 145 15.01 -5.99 17.75
CA GLU A 145 15.64 -4.71 18.14
C GLU A 145 14.63 -3.55 18.06
N ASN A 146 13.70 -3.65 17.15
CA ASN A 146 12.60 -2.70 16.96
C ASN A 146 11.42 -3.39 16.23
N PRO A 147 10.24 -2.78 16.14
CA PRO A 147 9.07 -3.37 15.49
C PRO A 147 9.29 -3.79 14.03
N TRP A 148 10.25 -3.15 13.33
CA TRP A 148 10.56 -3.40 11.93
C TRP A 148 11.66 -4.45 11.73
N ASP A 149 12.25 -4.97 12.80
CA ASP A 149 13.27 -6.01 12.74
C ASP A 149 12.64 -7.39 12.51
N VAL A 150 12.23 -7.65 11.30
CA VAL A 150 11.66 -8.95 10.88
C VAL A 150 12.72 -10.01 10.62
N GLY A 151 13.99 -9.61 10.38
CA GLY A 151 15.14 -10.48 10.29
C GLY A 151 15.42 -11.10 8.92
N TRP A 152 14.49 -11.10 7.98
CA TRP A 152 14.68 -11.80 6.70
C TRP A 152 14.43 -10.96 5.46
N TRP A 153 13.98 -9.70 5.57
CA TRP A 153 13.91 -8.75 4.49
C TRP A 153 14.33 -7.35 4.95
N ARG A 154 14.73 -6.50 4.01
CA ARG A 154 15.03 -5.09 4.25
C ARG A 154 14.78 -4.27 3.01
N TYR A 155 14.40 -3.02 3.18
CA TYR A 155 14.26 -2.09 2.06
C TYR A 155 15.60 -1.75 1.42
N ARG A 156 15.55 -1.49 0.12
CA ARG A 156 16.72 -1.16 -0.71
C ARG A 156 16.39 0.01 -1.63
N VAL A 157 17.43 0.67 -2.09
CA VAL A 157 17.33 1.63 -3.21
C VAL A 157 16.91 0.85 -4.47
N PRO A 158 16.06 1.43 -5.35
CA PRO A 158 15.63 0.78 -6.57
C PRO A 158 16.79 0.20 -7.40
N GLY A 159 16.65 -1.05 -7.81
CA GLY A 159 17.66 -1.81 -8.55
C GLY A 159 18.68 -2.55 -7.68
N LEU A 160 18.65 -2.40 -6.36
CA LEU A 160 19.52 -3.12 -5.41
C LEU A 160 18.79 -4.20 -4.60
N GLY A 161 17.55 -4.50 -4.95
CA GLY A 161 16.71 -5.51 -4.33
C GLY A 161 16.17 -6.54 -5.32
N ASP A 162 15.02 -7.10 -4.99
CA ASP A 162 14.39 -8.20 -5.72
C ASP A 162 13.23 -7.76 -6.63
N VAL A 163 12.93 -6.46 -6.73
CA VAL A 163 11.96 -5.94 -7.69
C VAL A 163 12.60 -5.90 -9.09
N ASP A 164 12.02 -6.59 -10.05
CA ASP A 164 12.43 -6.46 -11.46
C ASP A 164 11.92 -5.13 -12.05
N TRP A 165 12.67 -4.07 -11.82
CA TRP A 165 12.34 -2.71 -12.23
C TRP A 165 12.16 -2.54 -13.73
N ARG A 166 12.90 -3.30 -14.56
CA ARG A 166 12.77 -3.21 -16.01
C ARG A 166 11.40 -3.70 -16.45
N ARG A 167 11.00 -4.90 -15.98
CA ARG A 167 9.68 -5.46 -16.27
C ARG A 167 8.55 -4.66 -15.65
N LEU A 168 8.75 -4.11 -14.43
CA LEU A 168 7.72 -3.31 -13.78
C LEU A 168 7.45 -2.01 -14.54
N ILE A 169 8.51 -1.27 -14.91
CA ILE A 169 8.39 -0.03 -15.68
C ILE A 169 7.75 -0.29 -17.04
N ASP A 170 8.16 -1.35 -17.73
CA ASP A 170 7.62 -1.78 -19.00
C ASP A 170 6.10 -2.08 -18.89
N ALA A 171 5.70 -2.89 -17.90
CA ALA A 171 4.30 -3.19 -17.67
C ALA A 171 3.46 -1.95 -17.32
N MET A 172 3.99 -1.02 -16.53
CA MET A 172 3.32 0.24 -16.21
C MET A 172 3.18 1.12 -17.46
N TYR A 173 4.22 1.18 -18.31
CA TYR A 173 4.19 1.94 -19.56
C TYR A 173 3.17 1.36 -20.54
N GLU A 174 3.19 0.04 -20.77
CA GLU A 174 2.24 -0.65 -21.64
C GLU A 174 0.78 -0.51 -21.14
N GLY A 175 0.59 -0.49 -19.82
CA GLY A 175 -0.72 -0.26 -19.19
C GLY A 175 -1.18 1.20 -19.19
N GLY A 176 -0.38 2.12 -19.73
CA GLY A 176 -0.73 3.54 -19.85
C GLY A 176 -0.59 4.34 -18.55
N PHE A 177 0.34 3.97 -17.66
CA PHE A 177 0.61 4.74 -16.45
C PHE A 177 1.07 6.17 -16.79
N THR A 178 0.35 7.15 -16.28
CA THR A 178 0.64 8.58 -16.44
C THR A 178 0.85 9.29 -15.08
N GLY A 179 0.86 8.53 -14.00
CA GLY A 179 1.01 9.05 -12.65
C GLY A 179 2.44 9.45 -12.30
N THR A 180 2.63 9.81 -11.05
CA THR A 180 3.95 10.14 -10.50
C THR A 180 4.63 8.89 -9.96
N LEU A 181 5.92 8.73 -10.29
CA LEU A 181 6.81 7.76 -9.64
C LEU A 181 7.78 8.52 -8.73
N SER A 182 7.63 8.38 -7.43
CA SER A 182 8.54 8.99 -6.43
C SER A 182 9.63 8.02 -5.99
N VAL A 183 10.81 8.55 -5.66
CA VAL A 183 11.97 7.80 -5.15
C VAL A 183 12.18 8.14 -3.68
#